data_8dfd960a58d878286c631f1b7e775eac
#
_entry.id   8dfd960a58d878286c631f1b7e775eac
#
_cell.length_a   1.000
_cell.length_b   1.000
_cell.length_c   1.000
_cell.angle_alpha   90.00
_cell.angle_beta   90.00
_cell.angle_gamma   90.00
#
_symmetry.space_group_name_H-M   'P 1'
#
loop_
_entity.id
_entity.type
_entity.pdbx_description
1 polymer ?
#
loop_
_entity_poly.entity_id
_entity_poly.type
_entity_poly.pdbx_seq_one_letter_code
_entity_poly.pdbx_strand_id
1 'polypeptide(L)'
;MAEAVVALSPSPGGFTATELAHQVRVRSGQPEAEYGVRQAAYDRKKLRGKQIVSRVGKTRRYEAVPAGLKTVTALLLLRDKVITPLLAATQQLQPGRGAQNPSTLDRHLEVVRAEMQSVLRQLRVSA
;
A
#
# COMPACT_ATOMS: atom_id res chain seq x y z
N MET A 1 4.02 -4.01 -4.45
CA MET A 1 2.81 -4.67 -4.96
C MET A 1 1.62 -3.70 -5.03
N ALA A 2 1.15 -3.15 -3.92
CA ALA A 2 0.01 -2.24 -3.89
C ALA A 2 0.14 -1.03 -4.84
N GLU A 3 1.30 -0.38 -4.84
CA GLU A 3 1.60 0.74 -5.74
C GLU A 3 1.57 0.35 -7.23
N ALA A 4 2.01 -0.87 -7.54
CA ALA A 4 1.98 -1.38 -8.91
C ALA A 4 0.54 -1.58 -9.39
N VAL A 5 -0.35 -2.06 -8.53
CA VAL A 5 -1.80 -2.19 -8.85
C VAL A 5 -2.42 -0.82 -9.11
N VAL A 6 -2.11 0.17 -8.26
CA VAL A 6 -2.62 1.54 -8.46
C VAL A 6 -2.12 2.12 -9.78
N ALA A 7 -0.85 1.91 -10.13
CA ALA A 7 -0.28 2.39 -11.39
C ALA A 7 -0.89 1.72 -12.62
N LEU A 8 -1.28 0.45 -12.51
CA LEU A 8 -1.89 -0.30 -13.61
C LEU A 8 -3.41 -0.15 -13.67
N SER A 9 -4.02 0.44 -12.66
CA SER A 9 -5.49 0.60 -12.60
C SER A 9 -6.10 1.37 -13.78
N PRO A 10 -5.44 2.41 -14.36
CA PRO A 10 -5.97 3.11 -15.51
C PRO A 10 -5.73 2.41 -16.86
N SER A 11 -5.09 1.23 -16.87
CA SER A 11 -4.79 0.51 -18.13
C SER A 11 -6.07 0.01 -18.79
N PRO A 12 -6.38 0.43 -20.03
CA PRO A 12 -7.54 -0.05 -20.76
C PRO A 12 -7.49 -1.57 -20.94
N GLY A 13 -8.56 -2.27 -20.58
CA GLY A 13 -8.63 -3.72 -20.70
C GLY A 13 -7.83 -4.49 -19.65
N GLY A 14 -7.36 -3.82 -18.59
CA GLY A 14 -6.67 -4.44 -17.46
C GLY A 14 -5.19 -4.78 -17.72
N PHE A 15 -4.59 -5.56 -16.86
CA PHE A 15 -3.16 -5.93 -16.87
C PHE A 15 -2.93 -7.43 -16.72
N THR A 16 -1.79 -7.89 -17.20
CA THR A 16 -1.32 -9.28 -17.10
C THR A 16 -0.38 -9.47 -15.91
N ALA A 17 -0.03 -10.72 -15.60
CA ALA A 17 0.98 -11.02 -14.58
C ALA A 17 2.37 -10.48 -14.98
N THR A 18 2.69 -10.46 -16.27
CA THR A 18 3.96 -9.93 -16.78
C THR A 18 4.06 -8.42 -16.57
N GLU A 19 2.99 -7.69 -16.91
CA GLU A 19 2.92 -6.25 -16.68
C GLU A 19 2.99 -5.91 -15.19
N LEU A 20 2.32 -6.70 -14.35
CA LEU A 20 2.38 -6.55 -12.90
C LEU A 20 3.80 -6.79 -12.36
N ALA A 21 4.48 -7.85 -12.81
CA ALA A 21 5.86 -8.13 -12.43
C ALA A 21 6.79 -6.99 -12.80
N HIS A 22 6.65 -6.46 -14.02
CA HIS A 22 7.44 -5.33 -14.49
C HIS A 22 7.23 -4.09 -13.60
N GLN A 23 5.98 -3.73 -13.31
CA GLN A 23 5.67 -2.56 -12.48
C GLN A 23 6.17 -2.70 -11.04
N VAL A 24 6.11 -3.90 -10.46
CA VAL A 24 6.66 -4.16 -9.13
C VAL A 24 8.18 -3.96 -9.13
N ARG A 25 8.89 -4.52 -10.12
CA ARG A 25 10.35 -4.37 -10.24
C ARG A 25 10.79 -2.92 -10.40
N VAL A 26 10.12 -2.18 -11.28
CA VAL A 26 10.40 -0.74 -11.50
C VAL A 26 10.29 0.05 -10.20
N ARG A 27 9.32 -0.28 -9.35
CA ARG A 27 9.06 0.47 -8.11
C ARG A 27 9.89 0.00 -6.93
N SER A 28 10.20 -1.30 -6.86
CA SER A 28 10.96 -1.88 -5.75
C SER A 28 12.46 -1.95 -6.01
N GLY A 29 12.90 -1.77 -7.25
CA GLY A 29 14.29 -1.96 -7.65
C GLY A 29 14.77 -3.42 -7.61
N GLN A 30 13.86 -4.38 -7.44
CA GLN A 30 14.19 -5.80 -7.36
C GLN A 30 14.54 -6.38 -8.74
N PRO A 31 15.55 -7.26 -8.82
CA PRO A 31 15.87 -7.95 -10.05
C PRO A 31 14.81 -9.01 -10.40
N GLU A 32 14.78 -9.42 -11.66
CA GLU A 32 13.84 -10.44 -12.15
C GLU A 32 13.96 -11.78 -11.42
N ALA A 33 15.17 -12.12 -10.97
CA ALA A 33 15.43 -13.32 -10.19
C ALA A 33 14.69 -13.35 -8.85
N GLU A 34 14.48 -12.19 -8.25
CA GLU A 34 13.77 -12.06 -6.97
C GLU A 34 12.26 -11.91 -7.15
N TYR A 35 11.83 -11.19 -8.16
CA TYR A 35 10.41 -10.99 -8.45
C TYR A 35 10.07 -11.24 -9.91
N GLY A 36 9.79 -12.50 -10.22
CA GLY A 36 9.42 -12.95 -11.55
C GLY A 36 7.90 -13.02 -11.79
N VAL A 37 7.53 -13.40 -13.00
CA VAL A 37 6.12 -13.55 -13.42
C VAL A 37 5.35 -14.56 -12.55
N ARG A 38 6.01 -15.62 -12.07
CA ARG A 38 5.40 -16.63 -11.17
C ARG A 38 4.97 -16.00 -9.84
N GLN A 39 5.85 -15.18 -9.27
CA GLN A 39 5.55 -14.47 -8.03
C GLN A 39 4.40 -13.48 -8.23
N ALA A 40 4.43 -12.72 -9.33
CA ALA A 40 3.35 -11.80 -9.70
C ALA A 40 2.01 -12.52 -9.92
N ALA A 41 2.03 -13.70 -10.54
CA ALA A 41 0.82 -14.51 -10.72
C ALA A 41 0.24 -15.01 -9.39
N TYR A 42 1.11 -15.40 -8.45
CA TYR A 42 0.71 -15.80 -7.10
C TYR A 42 0.12 -14.63 -6.32
N ASP A 43 0.78 -13.49 -6.34
CA ASP A 43 0.30 -12.30 -5.66
C ASP A 43 -1.01 -11.78 -6.26
N ARG A 44 -1.16 -11.83 -7.58
CA ARG A 44 -2.42 -11.53 -8.27
C ARG A 44 -3.55 -12.44 -7.80
N LYS A 45 -3.29 -13.73 -7.57
CA LYS A 45 -4.28 -14.67 -7.02
C LYS A 45 -4.72 -14.24 -5.61
N LYS A 46 -3.79 -13.78 -4.77
CA LYS A 46 -4.10 -13.23 -3.44
C LYS A 46 -4.93 -11.96 -3.53
N LEU A 47 -4.57 -11.05 -4.43
CA LEU A 47 -5.31 -9.81 -4.68
C LEU A 47 -6.75 -10.08 -5.14
N ARG A 48 -6.94 -11.10 -5.97
CA ARG A 48 -8.27 -11.55 -6.37
C ARG A 48 -9.07 -12.10 -5.20
N GLY A 49 -8.45 -12.91 -4.34
CA GLY A 49 -9.09 -13.43 -3.14
C GLY A 49 -9.53 -12.33 -2.15
N LYS A 50 -8.84 -11.20 -2.16
CA LYS A 50 -9.18 -10.01 -1.37
C LYS A 50 -10.10 -9.02 -2.10
N GLN A 51 -10.60 -9.39 -3.27
CA GLN A 51 -11.45 -8.53 -4.11
C GLN A 51 -10.83 -7.18 -4.51
N ILE A 52 -9.52 -7.12 -4.58
CA ILE A 52 -8.79 -5.93 -5.03
C ILE A 52 -8.70 -5.89 -6.55
N VAL A 53 -8.59 -7.06 -7.17
CA VAL A 53 -8.60 -7.21 -8.63
C VAL A 53 -9.63 -8.26 -9.05
N SER A 54 -10.19 -8.10 -10.23
CA SER A 54 -11.09 -9.06 -10.86
C SER A 54 -10.58 -9.46 -12.25
N ARG A 55 -10.95 -10.64 -12.70
CA ARG A 55 -10.57 -11.11 -14.02
C ARG A 55 -11.45 -10.46 -15.09
N VAL A 56 -10.83 -10.01 -16.17
CA VAL A 56 -11.55 -9.46 -17.33
C VAL A 56 -12.05 -10.61 -18.22
N GLY A 57 -13.31 -10.97 -18.10
CA GLY A 57 -13.93 -12.03 -18.88
C GLY A 57 -13.21 -13.37 -18.75
N LYS A 58 -12.98 -14.05 -19.87
CA LYS A 58 -12.22 -15.31 -19.96
C LYS A 58 -10.73 -15.10 -20.29
N THR A 59 -10.26 -13.88 -20.26
CA THR A 59 -8.88 -13.52 -20.61
C THR A 59 -7.90 -13.76 -19.46
N ARG A 60 -6.61 -13.63 -19.74
CA ARG A 60 -5.54 -13.63 -18.71
C ARG A 60 -5.30 -12.25 -18.10
N ARG A 61 -6.14 -11.28 -18.43
CA ARG A 61 -6.04 -9.92 -17.93
C ARG A 61 -6.91 -9.73 -16.69
N TYR A 62 -6.47 -8.82 -15.83
CA TYR A 62 -7.13 -8.47 -14.59
C TYR A 62 -7.25 -6.95 -14.50
N GLU A 63 -8.30 -6.48 -13.87
CA GLU A 63 -8.53 -5.06 -13.62
C GLU A 63 -8.70 -4.79 -12.12
N ALA A 64 -8.40 -3.59 -11.69
CA ALA A 64 -8.61 -3.18 -10.31
C ALA A 64 -10.12 -2.98 -10.05
N VAL A 65 -10.61 -3.59 -8.97
CA VAL A 65 -11.96 -3.37 -8.49
C VAL A 65 -12.01 -2.00 -7.79
N PRO A 66 -12.96 -1.09 -8.12
CA PRO A 66 -13.01 0.25 -7.53
C PRO A 66 -12.98 0.27 -6.00
N ALA A 67 -13.73 -0.60 -5.34
CA ALA A 67 -13.73 -0.71 -3.88
C ALA A 67 -12.37 -1.18 -3.34
N GLY A 68 -11.76 -2.18 -3.98
CA GLY A 68 -10.43 -2.67 -3.65
C GLY A 68 -9.34 -1.62 -3.88
N LEU A 69 -9.46 -0.85 -4.98
CA LEU A 69 -8.55 0.24 -5.28
C LEU A 69 -8.60 1.34 -4.20
N LYS A 70 -9.79 1.71 -3.73
CA LYS A 70 -9.95 2.63 -2.60
C LYS A 70 -9.24 2.13 -1.34
N THR A 71 -9.43 0.85 -1.01
CA THR A 71 -8.78 0.22 0.15
C THR A 71 -7.26 0.26 0.03
N VAL A 72 -6.72 -0.12 -1.11
CA VAL A 72 -5.26 -0.10 -1.38
C VAL A 72 -4.71 1.32 -1.29
N THR A 73 -5.38 2.29 -1.91
CA THR A 73 -4.98 3.70 -1.86
C THR A 73 -4.98 4.23 -0.44
N ALA A 74 -5.98 3.87 0.36
CA ALA A 74 -6.03 4.24 1.77
C ALA A 74 -4.89 3.66 2.58
N LEU A 75 -4.53 2.39 2.36
CA LEU A 75 -3.40 1.75 3.02
C LEU A 75 -2.07 2.40 2.63
N LEU A 76 -1.90 2.81 1.38
CA LEU A 76 -0.72 3.54 0.92
C LEU A 76 -0.62 4.91 1.58
N LEU A 77 -1.73 5.65 1.67
CA LEU A 77 -1.79 6.93 2.37
C LEU A 77 -1.48 6.78 3.86
N LEU A 78 -2.01 5.75 4.51
CA LEU A 78 -1.72 5.43 5.90
C LEU A 78 -0.23 5.16 6.10
N ARG A 79 0.38 4.36 5.23
CA ARG A 79 1.81 4.09 5.26
C ARG A 79 2.62 5.38 5.15
N ASP A 80 2.33 6.21 4.16
CA ASP A 80 3.15 7.37 3.83
C ASP A 80 2.95 8.52 4.84
N LYS A 81 1.73 8.71 5.34
CA LYS A 81 1.40 9.83 6.22
C LYS A 81 1.51 9.51 7.72
N VAL A 82 1.44 8.26 8.10
CA VAL A 82 1.43 7.83 9.51
C VAL A 82 2.59 6.91 9.83
N ILE A 83 2.71 5.78 9.16
CA ILE A 83 3.68 4.74 9.51
C ILE A 83 5.10 5.22 9.24
N THR A 84 5.39 5.77 8.07
CA THR A 84 6.74 6.26 7.72
C THR A 84 7.20 7.40 8.61
N PRO A 85 6.41 8.47 8.87
CA PRO A 85 6.78 9.51 9.82
C PRO A 85 6.96 8.99 11.26
N LEU A 86 6.12 8.04 11.70
CA LEU A 86 6.21 7.44 13.03
C LEU A 86 7.51 6.66 13.20
N LEU A 87 7.90 5.85 12.21
CA LEU A 87 9.16 5.11 12.20
C LEU A 87 10.36 6.05 12.18
N ALA A 88 10.33 7.13 11.40
CA ALA A 88 11.37 8.15 11.39
C ALA A 88 11.51 8.83 12.77
N ALA A 89 10.39 9.15 13.42
CA ALA A 89 10.40 9.71 14.76
C ALA A 89 10.99 8.75 15.80
N THR A 90 10.67 7.45 15.73
CA THR A 90 11.21 6.43 16.64
C THR A 90 12.70 6.18 16.43
N GLN A 91 13.22 6.31 15.22
CA GLN A 91 14.65 6.19 14.93
C GLN A 91 15.47 7.36 15.52
N GLN A 92 14.85 8.53 15.66
CA GLN A 92 15.48 9.68 16.31
C GLN A 92 15.53 9.56 17.84
N LEU A 93 14.71 8.70 18.41
CA LEU A 93 14.75 8.33 19.83
C LEU A 93 15.83 7.27 20.04
N GLN A 94 17.11 7.69 20.06
CA GLN A 94 18.20 6.76 20.36
C GLN A 94 18.04 6.18 21.77
N PRO A 95 18.13 4.86 21.93
CA PRO A 95 18.16 4.24 23.25
C PRO A 95 19.44 4.69 23.96
N GLY A 96 19.31 5.45 25.05
CA GLY A 96 20.44 5.89 25.87
C GLY A 96 20.41 7.33 26.34
N ARG A 97 19.58 8.19 25.80
CA ARG A 97 19.32 9.51 26.38
C ARG A 97 18.07 9.43 27.25
N GLY A 98 18.28 9.22 28.54
CA GLY A 98 17.26 8.97 29.54
C GLY A 98 16.37 10.14 29.93
N ALA A 99 16.07 11.03 29.03
CA ALA A 99 15.03 12.03 29.21
C ALA A 99 14.04 11.89 28.08
N GLN A 100 13.27 10.82 28.11
CA GLN A 100 12.05 10.77 27.31
C GLN A 100 11.12 11.84 27.85
N ASN A 101 11.01 12.93 27.12
CA ASN A 101 10.01 13.92 27.40
C ASN A 101 8.63 13.34 27.05
N PRO A 102 7.76 12.99 28.03
CA PRO A 102 6.44 12.36 27.75
C PRO A 102 5.61 13.18 26.77
N SER A 103 5.80 14.50 26.77
CA SER A 103 5.11 15.43 25.89
C SER A 103 5.42 15.20 24.39
N THR A 104 6.60 14.67 24.04
CA THR A 104 6.96 14.38 22.65
C THR A 104 6.25 13.13 22.14
N LEU A 105 6.16 12.09 22.96
CA LEU A 105 5.42 10.87 22.63
C LEU A 105 3.92 11.17 22.50
N ASP A 106 3.36 11.94 23.41
CA ASP A 106 1.95 12.36 23.37
C ASP A 106 1.64 13.14 22.10
N ARG A 107 2.51 14.04 21.68
CA ARG A 107 2.38 14.77 20.40
C ARG A 107 2.35 13.84 19.20
N HIS A 108 3.25 12.85 19.16
CA HIS A 108 3.28 11.88 18.08
C HIS A 108 2.01 11.02 18.06
N LEU A 109 1.51 10.58 19.20
CA LEU A 109 0.24 9.85 19.31
C LEU A 109 -0.95 10.68 18.85
N GLU A 110 -0.99 11.97 19.18
CA GLU A 110 -2.05 12.89 18.70
C GLU A 110 -1.99 13.07 17.18
N VAL A 111 -0.79 13.25 16.60
CA VAL A 111 -0.62 13.35 15.15
C VAL A 111 -1.08 12.06 14.45
N VAL A 112 -0.71 10.90 14.97
CA VAL A 112 -1.16 9.60 14.44
C VAL A 112 -2.69 9.50 14.49
N ARG A 113 -3.30 9.86 15.63
CA ARG A 113 -4.76 9.84 15.80
C ARG A 113 -5.45 10.78 14.82
N ALA A 114 -4.96 12.00 14.67
CA ALA A 114 -5.51 12.99 13.74
C ALA A 114 -5.40 12.52 12.27
N GLU A 115 -4.27 11.95 11.87
CA GLU A 115 -4.07 11.42 10.52
C GLU A 115 -4.95 10.20 10.25
N MET A 116 -5.10 9.30 11.21
CA MET A 116 -6.04 8.17 11.10
C MET A 116 -7.48 8.63 10.93
N GLN A 117 -7.92 9.63 11.69
CA GLN A 117 -9.25 10.21 11.54
C GLN A 117 -9.44 10.89 10.18
N SER A 118 -8.41 11.57 9.67
CA SER A 118 -8.42 12.17 8.34
C SER A 118 -8.57 11.10 7.25
N VAL A 119 -7.82 10.02 7.34
CA VAL A 119 -7.90 8.88 6.40
C VAL A 119 -9.29 8.24 6.44
N LEU A 120 -9.84 7.99 7.62
CA LEU A 120 -11.18 7.42 7.78
C LEU A 120 -12.25 8.33 7.19
N ARG A 121 -12.13 9.65 7.36
CA ARG A 121 -13.04 10.62 6.73
C ARG A 121 -12.95 10.61 5.20
N GLN A 122 -11.75 10.53 4.63
CA GLN A 122 -11.54 10.45 3.19
C GLN A 122 -12.12 9.17 2.59
N LEU A 123 -12.12 8.08 3.35
CA LEU A 123 -12.74 6.82 2.98
C LEU A 123 -14.25 6.80 3.15
N ARG A 124 -14.83 7.83 3.74
CA ARG A 124 -16.25 7.87 4.16
C ARG A 124 -16.66 6.65 5.00
N VAL A 125 -15.73 6.11 5.74
CA VAL A 125 -16.06 5.15 6.80
C VAL A 125 -16.50 5.99 7.99
N SER A 126 -17.78 6.28 8.04
CA SER A 126 -18.37 6.87 9.22
C SER A 126 -18.34 5.84 10.35
N ALA A 127 -17.72 6.22 11.41
CA ALA A 127 -17.94 5.53 12.66
C ALA A 127 -19.42 5.67 13.07
#